data_14949b9e3d6d939f661e270033dec838
#
_entry.id   14949b9e3d6d939f661e270033dec838
#
_cell.length_a   1.000
_cell.length_b   1.000
_cell.length_c   1.000
_cell.angle_alpha   90.00
_cell.angle_beta   90.00
_cell.angle_gamma   90.00
#
_symmetry.space_group_name_H-M   'P 1'
#
loop_
_entity.id
_entity.type
_entity.pdbx_description
1 polymer ?
#
loop_
_entity_poly.entity_id
_entity_poly.type
_entity_poly.pdbx_seq_one_letter_code
_entity_poly.pdbx_strand_id
1 'polypeptide(L)'
;MSNNSDRRDFLKVLIGGTGAAFLALHGCGDSTSEIKKITGPNHETILKRQRFSAAHQYLRDKSIDGIARNSEVIQCDVVIIGAGASGLVAALTLQDAGYDVVLLENESQIGGAGIHGSIHDIKYPYGSVYFVDYSDDIKSICARTGLQPLIAPEDAVLHKGQLIGNFWSDVSIQSLDLSQIEKDGMKRFRDVLLNDQKIPSYPLPKVLSQYESELDAQSAKEYLSQFSSPYLETLLDLYSRSSMGGTLQESNAYCLLNFYSAEIGSEFGKDRFTFPGGMNALYKAIASLIPQEKVMTNHLAFTVNNTKEGVEVSCVNDANEIQTVRAKKAIMTGQKHVSAFMIHDVPNAQRSAMMSMQYPPYATMHVTYGEELFPNNIMDVWTPEASPFCTDIICSNAMQGTKKKYDHYLYSIFGAMPQHQRSLLLDDQAMAKYGVDIVSKTMKYLGKSLDEISQIEVFGWGHALAIPFPGSHNGPAQLASARHGNIYFGASDNDAASSVENALANGFASGREVIQSLN
;
A
#
# COMPACT_ATOMS: atom_id res chain seq x y z
N MET A 1 25.90 15.93 -31.81
CA MET A 1 25.37 17.29 -32.05
C MET A 1 23.99 17.13 -32.65
N SER A 2 22.93 17.25 -31.86
CA SER A 2 21.57 17.55 -32.36
C SER A 2 20.67 17.82 -31.14
N ASN A 3 20.30 19.03 -31.04
CA ASN A 3 19.07 19.67 -30.61
C ASN A 3 18.45 19.37 -29.25
N ASN A 4 18.83 20.21 -28.31
CA ASN A 4 18.18 20.46 -27.02
C ASN A 4 17.20 21.67 -27.04
N SER A 5 16.64 22.02 -28.22
CA SER A 5 15.77 23.21 -28.40
C SER A 5 14.27 22.95 -28.32
N ASP A 6 13.80 21.71 -28.52
CA ASP A 6 12.36 21.45 -28.70
C ASP A 6 11.54 21.28 -27.41
N ARG A 7 12.18 21.17 -26.25
CA ARG A 7 11.46 21.07 -24.95
C ARG A 7 11.12 22.42 -24.30
N ARG A 8 11.78 23.49 -24.71
CA ARG A 8 11.51 24.83 -24.17
C ARG A 8 10.42 25.61 -24.92
N ASP A 9 10.16 25.27 -26.16
CA ASP A 9 9.18 26.00 -26.99
C ASP A 9 7.76 25.45 -26.85
N PHE A 10 7.57 24.21 -26.40
CA PHE A 10 6.24 23.65 -26.08
C PHE A 10 5.57 24.29 -24.85
N LEU A 11 6.36 24.90 -23.96
CA LEU A 11 5.87 25.57 -22.76
C LEU A 11 5.47 27.03 -22.97
N LYS A 12 5.72 27.61 -24.14
CA LYS A 12 5.41 29.02 -24.44
C LYS A 12 4.07 29.26 -25.14
N VAL A 13 3.37 28.23 -25.57
CA VAL A 13 2.13 28.36 -26.39
C VAL A 13 0.86 28.29 -25.56
N LEU A 14 0.94 28.06 -24.25
CA LEU A 14 -0.24 27.96 -23.36
C LEU A 14 -0.45 29.15 -22.41
N ILE A 15 0.24 30.28 -22.65
CA ILE A 15 0.00 31.53 -21.89
C ILE A 15 -0.51 32.63 -22.83
N GLY A 16 -1.79 32.56 -23.09
CA GLY A 16 -2.51 33.61 -23.81
C GLY A 16 -3.99 33.54 -23.51
N GLY A 17 -4.45 34.18 -22.42
CA GLY A 17 -5.87 34.34 -22.18
C GLY A 17 -6.23 34.61 -20.73
N THR A 18 -6.42 35.89 -20.40
CA THR A 18 -7.13 36.51 -19.27
C THR A 18 -6.55 36.37 -17.87
N GLY A 19 -6.18 37.52 -17.34
CA GLY A 19 -5.55 37.73 -16.04
C GLY A 19 -6.38 37.33 -14.83
N ALA A 20 -5.73 36.63 -13.93
CA ALA A 20 -6.03 36.64 -12.51
C ALA A 20 -4.71 36.73 -11.77
N ALA A 21 -4.59 37.71 -10.90
CA ALA A 21 -3.39 38.03 -10.13
C ALA A 21 -2.97 36.86 -9.24
N PHE A 22 -1.74 36.39 -9.41
CA PHE A 22 -1.08 35.52 -8.43
C PHE A 22 -0.69 36.38 -7.21
N LEU A 23 -1.53 36.33 -6.18
CA LEU A 23 -1.10 36.68 -4.82
C LEU A 23 -0.41 35.44 -4.23
N ALA A 24 0.92 35.51 -4.15
CA ALA A 24 1.70 34.60 -3.35
C ALA A 24 1.37 34.85 -1.86
N LEU A 25 0.45 34.11 -1.31
CA LEU A 25 0.25 33.99 0.12
C LEU A 25 1.25 32.96 0.65
N HIS A 26 2.34 33.46 1.24
CA HIS A 26 3.13 32.70 2.20
C HIS A 26 2.23 32.49 3.44
N GLY A 27 1.48 31.41 3.46
CA GLY A 27 0.73 30.95 4.62
C GLY A 27 1.54 29.86 5.32
N CYS A 28 1.78 30.03 6.62
CA CYS A 28 2.26 29.00 7.53
C CYS A 28 1.45 27.71 7.33
N GLY A 29 2.13 26.60 6.98
CA GLY A 29 1.49 25.37 6.61
C GLY A 29 0.87 24.66 7.81
N ASP A 30 -0.39 24.35 7.70
CA ASP A 30 -1.05 23.35 8.53
C ASP A 30 -0.46 21.98 8.27
N SER A 31 -0.06 21.30 9.33
CA SER A 31 0.57 19.97 9.35
C SER A 31 -0.40 18.80 9.23
N THR A 32 -1.56 19.01 8.61
CA THR A 32 -2.52 17.93 8.35
C THR A 32 -2.30 17.36 6.94
N SER A 33 -2.55 16.06 6.77
CA SER A 33 -2.73 15.45 5.44
C SER A 33 -3.55 16.41 4.57
N GLU A 34 -3.04 16.78 3.39
CA GLU A 34 -3.68 17.81 2.55
C GLU A 34 -5.11 17.38 2.21
N ILE A 35 -6.08 17.97 2.91
CA ILE A 35 -7.50 17.76 2.63
C ILE A 35 -7.98 18.95 1.82
N LYS A 36 -8.46 18.70 0.61
CA LYS A 36 -9.09 19.73 -0.23
C LYS A 36 -10.49 19.34 -0.64
N LYS A 37 -11.38 20.32 -0.67
CA LYS A 37 -12.77 20.15 -1.09
C LYS A 37 -13.01 20.88 -2.40
N ILE A 38 -13.61 20.18 -3.35
CA ILE A 38 -14.01 20.73 -4.65
C ILE A 38 -15.51 20.50 -4.78
N THR A 39 -16.28 21.59 -4.84
CA THR A 39 -17.73 21.52 -5.01
C THR A 39 -18.05 21.38 -6.49
N GLY A 40 -18.61 20.24 -6.87
CA GLY A 40 -19.22 20.01 -8.18
C GLY A 40 -20.70 20.41 -8.19
N PRO A 41 -21.37 20.34 -9.35
CA PRO A 41 -22.78 20.71 -9.47
C PRO A 41 -23.72 19.80 -8.65
N ASN A 42 -23.41 18.51 -8.48
CA ASN A 42 -24.28 17.52 -7.84
C ASN A 42 -23.63 16.79 -6.66
N HIS A 43 -22.32 16.92 -6.46
CA HIS A 43 -21.60 16.25 -5.38
C HIS A 43 -20.40 17.07 -4.89
N GLU A 44 -19.99 16.87 -3.66
CA GLU A 44 -18.73 17.36 -3.11
C GLU A 44 -17.63 16.30 -3.34
N THR A 45 -16.46 16.71 -3.86
CA THR A 45 -15.30 15.85 -3.96
C THR A 45 -14.28 16.24 -2.91
N ILE A 46 -13.93 15.32 -2.02
CA ILE A 46 -12.91 15.49 -0.99
C ILE A 46 -11.64 14.78 -1.45
N LEU A 47 -10.56 15.53 -1.55
CA LEU A 47 -9.25 14.99 -1.91
C LEU A 47 -8.43 14.79 -0.66
N LYS A 48 -7.85 13.62 -0.51
CA LYS A 48 -6.88 13.28 0.52
C LYS A 48 -5.68 12.60 -0.10
N ARG A 49 -4.50 12.84 0.44
CA ARG A 49 -3.26 12.24 -0.04
C ARG A 49 -2.19 12.25 1.04
N GLN A 50 -1.14 11.49 0.83
CA GLN A 50 0.08 11.58 1.63
C GLN A 50 0.74 12.96 1.46
N ARG A 51 1.63 13.33 2.37
CA ARG A 51 2.40 14.59 2.33
C ARG A 51 3.47 14.58 1.22
N PHE A 52 3.04 14.51 -0.04
CA PHE A 52 3.93 14.46 -1.21
C PHE A 52 4.79 15.72 -1.34
N SER A 53 4.22 16.89 -1.06
CA SER A 53 4.88 18.18 -1.20
C SER A 53 6.15 18.23 -0.36
N ALA A 54 6.08 17.87 0.92
CA ALA A 54 7.21 17.83 1.83
C ALA A 54 8.28 16.81 1.38
N ALA A 55 7.85 15.60 0.99
CA ALA A 55 8.77 14.58 0.50
C ALA A 55 9.50 15.02 -0.78
N HIS A 56 8.79 15.63 -1.74
CA HIS A 56 9.42 16.14 -2.95
C HIS A 56 10.38 17.29 -2.64
N GLN A 57 9.97 18.25 -1.80
CA GLN A 57 10.78 19.39 -1.43
C GLN A 57 12.11 18.97 -0.77
N TYR A 58 12.04 18.11 0.25
CA TYR A 58 13.20 17.81 1.08
C TYR A 58 14.05 16.65 0.56
N LEU A 59 13.45 15.64 -0.04
CA LEU A 59 14.16 14.46 -0.54
C LEU A 59 14.62 14.61 -1.98
N ARG A 60 13.73 15.00 -2.88
CA ARG A 60 14.04 15.10 -4.32
C ARG A 60 14.75 16.39 -4.67
N ASP A 61 14.16 17.52 -4.25
CA ASP A 61 14.62 18.85 -4.65
C ASP A 61 15.70 19.40 -3.67
N LYS A 62 15.89 18.72 -2.52
CA LYS A 62 16.86 19.07 -1.45
C LYS A 62 16.78 20.53 -0.99
N SER A 63 15.58 21.09 -1.00
CA SER A 63 15.32 22.49 -0.67
C SER A 63 15.22 22.68 0.83
N ILE A 64 16.38 22.66 1.52
CA ILE A 64 16.51 22.82 2.98
C ILE A 64 17.12 24.17 3.38
N ASP A 65 17.47 25.01 2.42
CA ASP A 65 18.10 26.32 2.69
C ASP A 65 17.12 27.23 3.43
N GLY A 66 17.62 27.88 4.48
CA GLY A 66 16.83 28.80 5.30
C GLY A 66 15.95 28.16 6.36
N ILE A 67 15.89 26.81 6.46
CA ILE A 67 15.19 26.12 7.54
C ILE A 67 16.02 26.25 8.83
N ALA A 68 15.37 26.67 9.91
CA ALA A 68 16.01 26.76 11.23
C ALA A 68 16.50 25.38 11.70
N ARG A 69 17.58 25.34 12.45
CA ARG A 69 18.09 24.11 13.06
C ARG A 69 17.77 24.08 14.53
N ASN A 70 17.14 23.03 14.99
CA ASN A 70 16.97 22.77 16.41
C ASN A 70 18.34 22.42 17.01
N SER A 71 18.71 23.04 18.10
CA SER A 71 19.99 22.81 18.78
C SER A 71 20.00 21.52 19.61
N GLU A 72 18.84 21.00 19.97
CA GLU A 72 18.68 19.75 20.70
C GLU A 72 18.96 18.57 19.79
N VAL A 73 19.81 17.64 20.22
CA VAL A 73 20.09 16.38 19.53
C VAL A 73 19.42 15.25 20.29
N ILE A 74 18.52 14.56 19.63
CA ILE A 74 17.88 13.35 20.20
C ILE A 74 18.89 12.21 20.17
N GLN A 75 19.04 11.49 21.30
CA GLN A 75 19.89 10.31 21.43
C GLN A 75 19.03 9.09 21.68
N CYS A 76 19.36 7.97 21.04
CA CYS A 76 18.70 6.67 21.26
C CYS A 76 19.62 5.51 20.86
N ASP A 77 19.22 4.28 21.14
CA ASP A 77 19.96 3.10 20.66
C ASP A 77 19.66 2.84 19.18
N VAL A 78 18.39 2.94 18.79
CA VAL A 78 17.94 2.66 17.42
C VAL A 78 16.95 3.71 16.95
N VAL A 79 17.19 4.30 15.79
CA VAL A 79 16.22 5.17 15.11
C VAL A 79 15.56 4.36 13.97
N ILE A 80 14.22 4.45 13.88
CA ILE A 80 13.42 3.77 12.87
C ILE A 80 12.73 4.81 12.00
N ILE A 81 12.87 4.70 10.70
CA ILE A 81 12.31 5.63 9.72
C ILE A 81 11.05 5.02 9.11
N GLY A 82 9.89 5.53 9.51
CA GLY A 82 8.54 5.09 9.14
C GLY A 82 7.81 4.38 10.26
N ALA A 83 6.57 4.80 10.56
CA ALA A 83 5.68 4.18 11.54
C ALA A 83 4.51 3.43 10.88
N GLY A 84 4.79 2.73 9.77
CA GLY A 84 3.91 1.70 9.19
C GLY A 84 4.03 0.37 9.95
N ALA A 85 3.41 -0.67 9.43
CA ALA A 85 3.42 -2.02 10.03
C ALA A 85 4.83 -2.49 10.43
N SER A 86 5.79 -2.41 9.49
CA SER A 86 7.19 -2.85 9.72
C SER A 86 7.88 -2.07 10.82
N GLY A 87 7.77 -0.74 10.78
CA GLY A 87 8.45 0.13 11.77
C GLY A 87 7.92 -0.06 13.18
N LEU A 88 6.60 -0.21 13.31
CA LEU A 88 5.94 -0.41 14.59
C LEU A 88 6.35 -1.75 15.24
N VAL A 89 6.37 -2.86 14.49
CA VAL A 89 6.80 -4.14 15.06
C VAL A 89 8.31 -4.21 15.30
N ALA A 90 9.12 -3.55 14.47
CA ALA A 90 10.56 -3.42 14.73
C ALA A 90 10.83 -2.66 16.04
N ALA A 91 10.11 -1.55 16.26
CA ALA A 91 10.20 -0.78 17.50
C ALA A 91 9.77 -1.58 18.72
N LEU A 92 8.64 -2.26 18.63
CA LEU A 92 8.13 -3.12 19.71
C LEU A 92 9.15 -4.23 20.05
N THR A 93 9.72 -4.89 19.03
CA THR A 93 10.73 -5.95 19.19
C THR A 93 11.97 -5.44 19.94
N LEU A 94 12.47 -4.27 19.56
CA LEU A 94 13.65 -3.65 20.19
C LEU A 94 13.34 -3.19 21.61
N GLN A 95 12.19 -2.57 21.84
CA GLN A 95 11.75 -2.12 23.15
C GLN A 95 11.55 -3.29 24.13
N ASP A 96 10.94 -4.37 23.67
CA ASP A 96 10.75 -5.59 24.49
C ASP A 96 12.11 -6.23 24.87
N ALA A 97 13.17 -5.96 24.08
CA ALA A 97 14.56 -6.33 24.39
C ALA A 97 15.32 -5.28 25.26
N GLY A 98 14.68 -4.18 25.64
CA GLY A 98 15.22 -3.16 26.55
C GLY A 98 16.02 -2.05 25.87
N TYR A 99 15.96 -1.91 24.54
CA TYR A 99 16.63 -0.83 23.80
C TYR A 99 15.80 0.44 23.74
N ASP A 100 16.45 1.58 23.79
CA ASP A 100 15.85 2.88 23.58
C ASP A 100 15.65 3.13 22.08
N VAL A 101 14.39 3.32 21.67
CA VAL A 101 14.01 3.48 20.26
C VAL A 101 13.30 4.80 20.01
N VAL A 102 13.51 5.36 18.81
CA VAL A 102 12.77 6.53 18.30
C VAL A 102 12.26 6.19 16.91
N LEU A 103 10.96 6.41 16.67
CA LEU A 103 10.33 6.28 15.36
C LEU A 103 10.09 7.68 14.78
N LEU A 104 10.52 7.89 13.53
CA LEU A 104 10.25 9.11 12.78
C LEU A 104 9.22 8.80 11.70
N GLU A 105 8.08 9.51 11.71
CA GLU A 105 7.00 9.34 10.74
C GLU A 105 6.70 10.67 10.03
N ASN A 106 6.69 10.64 8.70
CA ASN A 106 6.38 11.81 7.87
C ASN A 106 4.94 12.30 8.05
N GLU A 107 3.99 11.39 8.13
CA GLU A 107 2.57 11.72 8.23
C GLU A 107 2.20 12.18 9.65
N SER A 108 1.04 12.84 9.77
CA SER A 108 0.47 13.23 11.07
C SER A 108 -0.08 12.05 11.89
N GLN A 109 -0.17 10.87 11.28
CA GLN A 109 -0.67 9.66 11.91
C GLN A 109 0.19 8.46 11.53
N ILE A 110 0.24 7.49 12.43
CA ILE A 110 0.87 6.20 12.19
C ILE A 110 0.01 5.30 11.31
N GLY A 111 0.61 4.25 10.73
CA GLY A 111 -0.12 3.17 10.07
C GLY A 111 0.31 2.91 8.62
N GLY A 112 1.05 3.82 7.99
CA GLY A 112 1.51 3.64 6.60
C GLY A 112 0.34 3.32 5.66
N ALA A 113 0.41 2.22 4.91
CA ALA A 113 -0.65 1.79 3.98
C ALA A 113 -1.94 1.30 4.68
N GLY A 114 -1.95 1.15 6.00
CA GLY A 114 -3.12 0.70 6.77
C GLY A 114 -3.92 1.83 7.41
N ILE A 115 -3.71 3.09 7.05
CA ILE A 115 -4.55 4.20 7.53
C ILE A 115 -5.98 4.05 7.01
N HIS A 116 -6.93 4.63 7.75
CA HIS A 116 -8.35 4.54 7.44
C HIS A 116 -9.06 5.90 7.49
N GLY A 117 -10.19 6.01 6.81
CA GLY A 117 -11.15 7.07 6.94
C GLY A 117 -12.35 6.68 7.84
N SER A 118 -13.19 7.66 8.11
CA SER A 118 -14.47 7.44 8.78
C SER A 118 -15.50 8.43 8.23
N ILE A 119 -16.67 7.92 7.81
CA ILE A 119 -17.83 8.70 7.43
C ILE A 119 -19.00 8.21 8.27
N HIS A 120 -19.69 9.12 8.96
CA HIS A 120 -20.65 8.79 10.00
C HIS A 120 -19.98 7.87 11.05
N ASP A 121 -20.52 6.69 11.32
CA ASP A 121 -19.96 5.69 12.23
C ASP A 121 -19.30 4.50 11.49
N ILE A 122 -19.09 4.62 10.17
CA ILE A 122 -18.51 3.58 9.33
C ILE A 122 -17.04 3.91 9.06
N LYS A 123 -16.15 3.02 9.46
CA LYS A 123 -14.72 3.08 9.14
C LYS A 123 -14.44 2.34 7.83
N TYR A 124 -13.53 2.86 7.03
CA TYR A 124 -13.17 2.27 5.75
C TYR A 124 -11.67 2.39 5.46
N PRO A 125 -11.04 1.38 4.83
CA PRO A 125 -9.61 1.39 4.55
C PRO A 125 -9.27 2.30 3.37
N TYR A 126 -8.13 3.01 3.47
CA TYR A 126 -7.53 3.66 2.30
C TYR A 126 -6.61 2.72 1.52
N GLY A 127 -6.13 1.67 2.15
CA GLY A 127 -5.20 0.70 1.56
C GLY A 127 -5.42 -0.70 2.16
N SER A 128 -4.58 -1.16 3.08
CA SER A 128 -4.61 -2.54 3.59
C SER A 128 -5.94 -2.89 4.29
N VAL A 129 -6.63 -3.89 3.76
CA VAL A 129 -7.99 -4.27 4.15
C VAL A 129 -8.01 -5.40 5.17
N TYR A 130 -7.21 -6.46 4.97
CA TYR A 130 -7.21 -7.69 5.75
C TYR A 130 -5.81 -8.32 5.80
N PHE A 131 -5.68 -9.40 6.55
CA PHE A 131 -4.49 -10.26 6.59
C PHE A 131 -4.90 -11.74 6.60
N VAL A 132 -4.00 -12.61 6.15
CA VAL A 132 -4.26 -14.04 5.93
C VAL A 132 -3.47 -14.95 6.88
N ASP A 133 -2.37 -14.45 7.47
CA ASP A 133 -1.55 -15.20 8.42
C ASP A 133 -1.72 -14.68 9.85
N TYR A 134 -2.56 -15.33 10.63
CA TYR A 134 -2.71 -15.03 12.07
C TYR A 134 -1.58 -15.71 12.85
N SER A 135 -0.35 -15.22 12.62
CA SER A 135 0.87 -15.73 13.22
C SER A 135 0.90 -15.59 14.76
N ASP A 136 1.78 -16.33 15.42
CA ASP A 136 1.93 -16.25 16.87
C ASP A 136 2.39 -14.87 17.34
N ASP A 137 3.17 -14.16 16.55
CA ASP A 137 3.57 -12.76 16.82
C ASP A 137 2.32 -11.85 16.87
N ILE A 138 1.40 -11.97 15.89
CA ILE A 138 0.14 -11.18 15.86
C ILE A 138 -0.78 -11.60 17.01
N LYS A 139 -0.91 -12.89 17.29
CA LYS A 139 -1.69 -13.40 18.45
C LYS A 139 -1.17 -12.83 19.77
N SER A 140 0.14 -12.77 19.94
CA SER A 140 0.78 -12.17 21.12
C SER A 140 0.42 -10.69 21.27
N ILE A 141 0.48 -9.91 20.20
CA ILE A 141 0.08 -8.50 20.19
C ILE A 141 -1.39 -8.36 20.57
N CYS A 142 -2.26 -9.13 19.95
CA CYS A 142 -3.70 -9.13 20.25
C CYS A 142 -3.97 -9.48 21.73
N ALA A 143 -3.29 -10.48 22.28
CA ALA A 143 -3.42 -10.85 23.68
C ALA A 143 -2.96 -9.74 24.64
N ARG A 144 -1.83 -9.07 24.34
CA ARG A 144 -1.29 -7.96 25.15
C ARG A 144 -2.18 -6.73 25.15
N THR A 145 -2.90 -6.47 24.06
CA THR A 145 -3.69 -5.24 23.84
C THR A 145 -5.20 -5.46 24.03
N GLY A 146 -5.65 -6.69 24.14
CA GLY A 146 -7.07 -7.04 24.16
C GLY A 146 -7.77 -6.88 22.81
N LEU A 147 -7.02 -6.59 21.72
CA LEU A 147 -7.59 -6.46 20.39
C LEU A 147 -8.06 -7.82 19.87
N GLN A 148 -9.26 -7.84 19.27
CA GLN A 148 -9.82 -9.05 18.67
C GLN A 148 -10.04 -8.81 17.18
N PRO A 149 -9.39 -9.58 16.28
CA PRO A 149 -9.70 -9.53 14.87
C PRO A 149 -11.07 -10.14 14.58
N LEU A 150 -11.68 -9.68 13.51
CA LEU A 150 -12.88 -10.27 12.93
C LEU A 150 -12.46 -11.27 11.86
N ILE A 151 -13.16 -12.39 11.74
CA ILE A 151 -13.09 -13.18 10.50
C ILE A 151 -13.63 -12.27 9.38
N ALA A 152 -12.85 -12.10 8.33
CA ALA A 152 -13.25 -11.27 7.20
C ALA A 152 -14.49 -11.88 6.53
N PRO A 153 -15.49 -11.05 6.18
CA PRO A 153 -16.62 -11.52 5.39
C PRO A 153 -16.19 -12.10 4.04
N GLU A 154 -17.12 -12.73 3.35
CA GLU A 154 -16.88 -13.41 2.08
C GLU A 154 -16.53 -12.42 0.96
N ASP A 155 -15.86 -12.96 -0.09
CA ASP A 155 -15.71 -12.29 -1.37
C ASP A 155 -16.78 -12.77 -2.36
N ALA A 156 -17.01 -11.97 -3.39
CA ALA A 156 -17.83 -12.35 -4.52
C ALA A 156 -17.25 -11.81 -5.82
N VAL A 157 -17.60 -12.45 -6.92
CA VAL A 157 -17.30 -11.95 -8.27
C VAL A 157 -18.59 -11.46 -8.91
N LEU A 158 -18.59 -10.24 -9.39
CA LEU A 158 -19.70 -9.69 -10.17
C LEU A 158 -19.47 -10.02 -11.64
N HIS A 159 -20.11 -11.09 -12.14
CA HIS A 159 -20.00 -11.56 -13.52
C HIS A 159 -21.30 -11.32 -14.28
N LYS A 160 -21.24 -10.50 -15.34
CA LYS A 160 -22.40 -10.17 -16.20
C LYS A 160 -23.65 -9.73 -15.39
N GLY A 161 -23.43 -8.95 -14.33
CA GLY A 161 -24.49 -8.44 -13.45
C GLY A 161 -24.98 -9.45 -12.40
N GLN A 162 -24.41 -10.63 -12.31
CA GLN A 162 -24.71 -11.62 -11.27
C GLN A 162 -23.60 -11.65 -10.23
N LEU A 163 -23.98 -11.50 -8.96
CA LEU A 163 -23.05 -11.62 -7.83
C LEU A 163 -22.87 -13.12 -7.49
N ILE A 164 -21.66 -13.62 -7.60
CA ILE A 164 -21.32 -15.03 -7.39
C ILE A 164 -20.39 -15.13 -6.19
N GLY A 165 -20.92 -15.56 -5.04
CA GLY A 165 -20.16 -15.97 -3.88
C GLY A 165 -19.66 -17.42 -4.01
N ASN A 166 -18.73 -17.82 -3.14
CA ASN A 166 -18.09 -19.13 -3.21
C ASN A 166 -17.64 -19.46 -4.64
N PHE A 167 -16.97 -18.48 -5.24
CA PHE A 167 -16.71 -18.42 -6.68
C PHE A 167 -15.91 -19.62 -7.20
N TRP A 168 -14.98 -20.13 -6.39
CA TRP A 168 -14.12 -21.24 -6.78
C TRP A 168 -14.73 -22.62 -6.60
N SER A 169 -15.99 -22.72 -6.14
CA SER A 169 -16.69 -24.00 -6.09
C SER A 169 -16.95 -24.58 -7.48
N ASP A 170 -17.06 -25.91 -7.58
CA ASP A 170 -17.40 -26.55 -8.85
C ASP A 170 -18.73 -26.07 -9.42
N VAL A 171 -19.70 -25.79 -8.53
CA VAL A 171 -21.04 -25.30 -8.92
C VAL A 171 -20.92 -23.90 -9.52
N SER A 172 -20.21 -22.99 -8.86
CA SER A 172 -20.05 -21.62 -9.34
C SER A 172 -19.28 -21.57 -10.66
N ILE A 173 -18.14 -22.27 -10.77
CA ILE A 173 -17.38 -22.34 -12.03
C ILE A 173 -18.25 -22.92 -13.16
N GLN A 174 -19.02 -23.98 -12.89
CA GLN A 174 -19.87 -24.60 -13.89
C GLN A 174 -21.01 -23.69 -14.35
N SER A 175 -21.49 -22.78 -13.48
CA SER A 175 -22.58 -21.84 -13.80
C SER A 175 -22.15 -20.68 -14.71
N LEU A 176 -20.84 -20.40 -14.83
CA LEU A 176 -20.34 -19.32 -15.66
C LEU A 176 -20.68 -19.57 -17.15
N ASP A 177 -21.01 -18.49 -17.84
CA ASP A 177 -21.23 -18.52 -19.31
C ASP A 177 -19.86 -18.46 -20.04
N LEU A 178 -19.10 -19.55 -19.89
CA LEU A 178 -17.75 -19.74 -20.46
C LEU A 178 -17.69 -21.09 -21.19
N SER A 179 -16.71 -21.25 -22.05
CA SER A 179 -16.44 -22.55 -22.68
C SER A 179 -16.01 -23.60 -21.64
N GLN A 180 -16.24 -24.89 -21.94
CA GLN A 180 -15.81 -25.96 -21.03
C GLN A 180 -14.29 -25.97 -20.82
N ILE A 181 -13.52 -25.62 -21.86
CA ILE A 181 -12.05 -25.52 -21.79
C ILE A 181 -11.62 -24.49 -20.74
N GLU A 182 -12.28 -23.32 -20.74
CA GLU A 182 -11.99 -22.27 -19.76
C GLU A 182 -12.35 -22.70 -18.33
N LYS A 183 -13.54 -23.30 -18.15
CA LYS A 183 -13.97 -23.84 -16.85
C LYS A 183 -13.01 -24.90 -16.32
N ASP A 184 -12.58 -25.82 -17.17
CA ASP A 184 -11.61 -26.85 -16.81
C ASP A 184 -10.24 -26.24 -16.50
N GLY A 185 -9.85 -25.18 -17.20
CA GLY A 185 -8.66 -24.38 -16.90
C GLY A 185 -8.71 -23.75 -15.51
N MET A 186 -9.83 -23.13 -15.17
CA MET A 186 -10.06 -22.53 -13.84
C MET A 186 -9.98 -23.59 -12.73
N LYS A 187 -10.60 -24.74 -12.92
CA LYS A 187 -10.54 -25.84 -11.95
C LYS A 187 -9.12 -26.35 -11.77
N ARG A 188 -8.37 -26.57 -12.86
CA ARG A 188 -6.95 -26.96 -12.78
C ARG A 188 -6.11 -25.95 -12.03
N PHE A 189 -6.30 -24.65 -12.28
CA PHE A 189 -5.59 -23.59 -11.55
C PHE A 189 -5.90 -23.64 -10.06
N ARG A 190 -7.18 -23.68 -9.68
CA ARG A 190 -7.63 -23.85 -8.29
C ARG A 190 -6.97 -25.06 -7.62
N ASP A 191 -7.01 -26.21 -8.30
CA ASP A 191 -6.50 -27.46 -7.75
C ASP A 191 -4.97 -27.43 -7.56
N VAL A 192 -4.24 -26.72 -8.42
CA VAL A 192 -2.81 -26.43 -8.22
C VAL A 192 -2.60 -25.63 -6.93
N LEU A 193 -3.35 -24.53 -6.76
CA LEU A 193 -3.19 -23.67 -5.57
C LEU A 193 -3.53 -24.38 -4.25
N LEU A 194 -4.49 -25.29 -4.27
CA LEU A 194 -4.96 -25.97 -3.06
C LEU A 194 -4.12 -27.22 -2.71
N ASN A 195 -3.52 -27.87 -3.69
CA ASN A 195 -2.94 -29.22 -3.52
C ASN A 195 -1.43 -29.30 -3.80
N ASP A 196 -0.86 -28.35 -4.54
CA ASP A 196 0.59 -28.38 -4.81
C ASP A 196 1.37 -27.81 -3.62
N GLN A 197 2.12 -28.68 -2.94
CA GLN A 197 2.97 -28.31 -1.81
C GLN A 197 4.16 -27.40 -2.18
N LYS A 198 4.41 -27.20 -3.47
CA LYS A 198 5.46 -26.29 -3.97
C LYS A 198 4.98 -24.84 -4.08
N ILE A 199 3.67 -24.57 -3.91
CA ILE A 199 3.16 -23.20 -3.94
C ILE A 199 3.80 -22.41 -2.80
N PRO A 200 4.39 -21.24 -3.10
CA PRO A 200 5.01 -20.38 -2.08
C PRO A 200 4.02 -20.00 -0.97
N SER A 201 4.47 -20.04 0.28
CA SER A 201 3.66 -19.69 1.46
C SER A 201 4.19 -18.45 2.15
N TYR A 202 3.38 -17.83 3.01
CA TYR A 202 3.82 -16.75 3.89
C TYR A 202 4.56 -17.26 5.13
N PRO A 203 5.51 -16.46 5.69
CA PRO A 203 6.19 -15.33 5.03
C PRO A 203 7.08 -15.81 3.88
N LEU A 204 7.34 -14.93 2.90
CA LEU A 204 8.21 -15.28 1.79
C LEU A 204 9.65 -15.60 2.28
N PRO A 205 10.27 -16.69 1.81
CA PRO A 205 11.63 -17.04 2.20
C PRO A 205 12.65 -16.06 1.61
N LYS A 206 13.72 -15.78 2.35
CA LYS A 206 14.81 -14.93 1.87
C LYS A 206 15.62 -15.58 0.73
N VAL A 207 15.66 -16.89 0.71
CA VAL A 207 16.38 -17.68 -0.30
C VAL A 207 15.38 -18.59 -0.99
N LEU A 208 15.21 -18.38 -2.29
CA LEU A 208 14.31 -19.18 -3.11
C LEU A 208 14.90 -20.55 -3.44
N SER A 209 14.07 -21.57 -3.46
CA SER A 209 14.36 -22.85 -4.11
C SER A 209 14.51 -22.65 -5.62
N GLN A 210 14.99 -23.70 -6.33
CA GLN A 210 15.07 -23.64 -7.79
C GLN A 210 13.70 -23.38 -8.44
N TYR A 211 12.66 -24.08 -7.99
CA TYR A 211 11.31 -23.92 -8.50
C TYR A 211 10.76 -22.49 -8.26
N GLU A 212 10.95 -21.96 -7.05
CA GLU A 212 10.55 -20.60 -6.73
C GLU A 212 11.33 -19.56 -7.57
N SER A 213 12.62 -19.80 -7.83
CA SER A 213 13.44 -18.95 -8.70
C SER A 213 12.95 -18.97 -10.15
N GLU A 214 12.49 -20.12 -10.65
CA GLU A 214 11.88 -20.24 -11.97
C GLU A 214 10.54 -19.46 -12.05
N LEU A 215 9.73 -19.51 -10.99
CA LEU A 215 8.51 -18.73 -10.87
C LEU A 215 8.79 -17.23 -10.75
N ASP A 216 9.83 -16.82 -10.00
CA ASP A 216 10.23 -15.41 -9.90
C ASP A 216 10.68 -14.86 -11.27
N ALA A 217 11.40 -15.65 -12.06
CA ALA A 217 11.88 -15.25 -13.38
C ALA A 217 10.79 -15.16 -14.46
N GLN A 218 9.61 -15.76 -14.23
CA GLN A 218 8.50 -15.85 -15.17
C GLN A 218 7.42 -14.84 -14.86
N SER A 219 6.82 -14.19 -15.89
CA SER A 219 5.64 -13.36 -15.68
C SER A 219 4.43 -14.22 -15.28
N ALA A 220 3.55 -13.62 -14.47
CA ALA A 220 2.29 -14.26 -14.10
C ALA A 220 1.45 -14.64 -15.33
N LYS A 221 1.48 -13.81 -16.37
CA LYS A 221 0.78 -14.07 -17.64
C LYS A 221 1.30 -15.30 -18.34
N GLU A 222 2.64 -15.45 -18.45
CA GLU A 222 3.23 -16.66 -19.05
C GLU A 222 2.84 -17.92 -18.27
N TYR A 223 2.91 -17.87 -16.93
CA TYR A 223 2.51 -18.98 -16.09
C TYR A 223 1.05 -19.37 -16.30
N LEU A 224 0.14 -18.40 -16.37
CA LEU A 224 -1.31 -18.65 -16.52
C LEU A 224 -1.70 -19.17 -17.88
N SER A 225 -0.93 -18.94 -18.93
CA SER A 225 -1.22 -19.38 -20.30
C SER A 225 -1.46 -20.89 -20.42
N GLN A 226 -0.84 -21.71 -19.54
CA GLN A 226 -1.01 -23.16 -19.51
C GLN A 226 -2.43 -23.63 -19.16
N PHE A 227 -3.23 -22.77 -18.53
CA PHE A 227 -4.59 -23.12 -18.12
C PHE A 227 -5.63 -22.87 -19.22
N SER A 228 -5.28 -22.19 -20.29
CA SER A 228 -6.15 -21.95 -21.46
C SER A 228 -7.51 -21.32 -21.10
N SER A 229 -7.52 -20.35 -20.18
CA SER A 229 -8.72 -19.65 -19.73
C SER A 229 -8.51 -18.13 -19.77
N PRO A 230 -8.92 -17.44 -20.84
CA PRO A 230 -8.87 -15.98 -20.92
C PRO A 230 -9.63 -15.27 -19.78
N TYR A 231 -10.72 -15.88 -19.31
CA TYR A 231 -11.46 -15.33 -18.18
C TYR A 231 -10.64 -15.39 -16.87
N LEU A 232 -9.95 -16.50 -16.65
CA LEU A 232 -9.01 -16.62 -15.52
C LEU A 232 -7.92 -15.55 -15.58
N GLU A 233 -7.34 -15.32 -16.75
CA GLU A 233 -6.34 -14.25 -16.93
C GLU A 233 -6.95 -12.87 -16.62
N THR A 234 -8.18 -12.60 -17.08
CA THR A 234 -8.88 -11.33 -16.76
C THR A 234 -9.10 -11.16 -15.26
N LEU A 235 -9.60 -12.18 -14.59
CA LEU A 235 -9.85 -12.16 -13.14
C LEU A 235 -8.55 -11.93 -12.36
N LEU A 236 -7.49 -12.65 -12.71
CA LEU A 236 -6.21 -12.53 -12.02
C LEU A 236 -5.42 -11.28 -12.41
N ASP A 237 -5.69 -10.66 -13.56
CA ASP A 237 -5.14 -9.34 -13.89
C ASP A 237 -5.73 -8.25 -12.98
N LEU A 238 -7.01 -8.35 -12.63
CA LEU A 238 -7.61 -7.47 -11.61
C LEU A 238 -6.92 -7.64 -10.27
N TYR A 239 -6.80 -8.90 -9.81
CA TYR A 239 -6.16 -9.21 -8.55
C TYR A 239 -4.70 -8.71 -8.52
N SER A 240 -3.93 -8.95 -9.58
CA SER A 240 -2.56 -8.46 -9.71
C SER A 240 -2.49 -6.94 -9.61
N ARG A 241 -3.39 -6.22 -10.29
CA ARG A 241 -3.45 -4.74 -10.21
C ARG A 241 -3.83 -4.25 -8.82
N SER A 242 -4.83 -4.87 -8.19
CA SER A 242 -5.29 -4.47 -6.86
C SER A 242 -4.24 -4.80 -5.80
N SER A 243 -3.77 -6.03 -5.72
CA SER A 243 -2.96 -6.54 -4.61
C SER A 243 -1.45 -6.45 -4.84
N MET A 244 -0.99 -6.39 -6.10
CA MET A 244 0.43 -6.33 -6.45
C MET A 244 0.82 -5.07 -7.25
N GLY A 245 -0.18 -4.26 -7.65
CA GLY A 245 0.04 -2.96 -8.31
C GLY A 245 0.42 -3.01 -9.79
N GLY A 246 0.65 -4.18 -10.36
CA GLY A 246 1.02 -4.39 -11.75
C GLY A 246 0.04 -5.29 -12.50
N THR A 247 0.12 -5.29 -13.82
CA THR A 247 -0.59 -6.26 -14.66
C THR A 247 0.03 -7.65 -14.51
N LEU A 248 -0.66 -8.70 -14.99
CA LEU A 248 -0.06 -10.04 -15.05
C LEU A 248 1.26 -10.10 -15.84
N GLN A 249 1.44 -9.21 -16.83
CA GLN A 249 2.69 -9.12 -17.58
C GLN A 249 3.81 -8.45 -16.79
N GLU A 250 3.48 -7.50 -15.93
CA GLU A 250 4.41 -6.77 -15.08
C GLU A 250 4.75 -7.51 -13.79
N SER A 251 3.89 -8.42 -13.33
CA SER A 251 4.06 -9.18 -12.09
C SER A 251 4.64 -10.57 -12.35
N ASN A 252 5.40 -11.12 -11.41
CA ASN A 252 5.94 -12.48 -11.51
C ASN A 252 4.95 -13.54 -11.02
N ALA A 253 5.14 -14.77 -11.47
CA ALA A 253 4.31 -15.90 -11.09
C ALA A 253 4.49 -16.28 -9.61
N TYR A 254 5.68 -16.10 -9.05
CA TYR A 254 6.01 -16.41 -7.67
C TYR A 254 5.09 -15.71 -6.68
N CYS A 255 4.99 -14.37 -6.76
CA CYS A 255 4.13 -13.60 -5.89
C CYS A 255 2.65 -13.78 -6.18
N LEU A 256 2.25 -13.94 -7.48
CA LEU A 256 0.87 -14.24 -7.79
C LEU A 256 0.40 -15.53 -7.10
N LEU A 257 1.16 -16.61 -7.21
CA LEU A 257 0.79 -17.89 -6.61
C LEU A 257 0.80 -17.83 -5.08
N ASN A 258 1.78 -17.15 -4.47
CA ASN A 258 1.85 -16.94 -3.04
C ASN A 258 0.60 -16.21 -2.52
N PHE A 259 0.30 -15.03 -3.07
CA PHE A 259 -0.81 -14.20 -2.62
C PHE A 259 -2.15 -14.89 -2.89
N TYR A 260 -2.34 -15.37 -4.12
CA TYR A 260 -3.63 -15.91 -4.50
C TYR A 260 -3.95 -17.26 -3.87
N SER A 261 -2.94 -18.06 -3.48
CA SER A 261 -3.17 -19.28 -2.69
C SER A 261 -3.75 -18.99 -1.30
N ALA A 262 -3.40 -17.84 -0.72
CA ALA A 262 -3.98 -17.40 0.54
C ALA A 262 -5.42 -16.88 0.34
N GLU A 263 -5.66 -16.13 -0.75
CA GLU A 263 -6.99 -15.65 -1.11
C GLU A 263 -7.97 -16.79 -1.33
N ILE A 264 -7.66 -17.67 -2.27
CA ILE A 264 -8.53 -18.80 -2.60
C ILE A 264 -8.77 -19.71 -1.39
N GLY A 265 -7.79 -19.79 -0.50
CA GLY A 265 -7.87 -20.56 0.74
C GLY A 265 -9.06 -20.15 1.62
N SER A 266 -9.53 -18.91 1.55
CA SER A 266 -10.66 -18.42 2.33
C SER A 266 -11.97 -19.14 2.00
N GLU A 267 -12.16 -19.56 0.77
CA GLU A 267 -13.31 -20.37 0.36
C GLU A 267 -13.16 -21.86 0.75
N PHE A 268 -11.97 -22.30 1.16
CA PHE A 268 -11.64 -23.69 1.48
C PHE A 268 -11.16 -23.89 2.93
N GLY A 269 -11.67 -23.06 3.85
CA GLY A 269 -11.50 -23.25 5.28
C GLY A 269 -10.23 -22.64 5.90
N LYS A 270 -9.58 -21.71 5.19
CA LYS A 270 -8.52 -20.86 5.76
C LYS A 270 -9.11 -19.49 6.04
N ASP A 271 -9.21 -19.10 7.32
CA ASP A 271 -9.75 -17.80 7.69
C ASP A 271 -8.83 -16.66 7.23
N ARG A 272 -9.46 -15.58 6.76
CA ARG A 272 -8.85 -14.24 6.67
C ARG A 272 -9.35 -13.38 7.82
N PHE A 273 -8.58 -12.39 8.20
CA PHE A 273 -8.88 -11.56 9.36
C PHE A 273 -8.83 -10.07 9.01
N THR A 274 -9.73 -9.30 9.59
CA THR A 274 -9.81 -7.85 9.40
C THR A 274 -10.22 -7.15 10.69
N PHE A 275 -10.31 -5.83 10.62
CA PHE A 275 -10.85 -4.96 11.68
C PHE A 275 -11.75 -3.91 11.05
N PRO A 276 -12.64 -3.25 11.82
CA PRO A 276 -13.37 -2.08 11.33
C PRO A 276 -12.43 -1.00 10.76
N GLY A 277 -12.52 -0.75 9.45
CA GLY A 277 -11.62 0.17 8.73
C GLY A 277 -10.28 -0.44 8.30
N GLY A 278 -10.15 -1.77 8.27
CA GLY A 278 -8.93 -2.46 7.85
C GLY A 278 -7.85 -2.47 8.93
N MET A 279 -6.59 -2.48 8.53
CA MET A 279 -5.46 -2.82 9.40
C MET A 279 -5.07 -1.76 10.44
N ASN A 280 -5.63 -0.56 10.40
CA ASN A 280 -5.25 0.53 11.31
C ASN A 280 -5.41 0.17 12.80
N ALA A 281 -6.42 -0.63 13.15
CA ALA A 281 -6.66 -1.05 14.53
C ALA A 281 -5.49 -1.87 15.09
N LEU A 282 -4.94 -2.79 14.29
CA LEU A 282 -3.74 -3.56 14.66
C LEU A 282 -2.53 -2.64 14.86
N TYR A 283 -2.32 -1.69 13.95
CA TYR A 283 -1.17 -0.80 14.03
C TYR A 283 -1.26 0.16 15.21
N LYS A 284 -2.44 0.66 15.54
CA LYS A 284 -2.68 1.43 16.77
C LYS A 284 -2.48 0.59 18.04
N ALA A 285 -2.88 -0.67 18.01
CA ALA A 285 -2.65 -1.60 19.12
C ALA A 285 -1.14 -1.82 19.33
N ILE A 286 -0.36 -2.04 18.28
CA ILE A 286 1.11 -2.15 18.37
C ILE A 286 1.70 -0.85 18.95
N ALA A 287 1.29 0.30 18.40
CA ALA A 287 1.77 1.60 18.87
C ALA A 287 1.43 1.88 20.34
N SER A 288 0.29 1.37 20.85
CA SER A 288 -0.08 1.53 22.27
C SER A 288 0.85 0.80 23.24
N LEU A 289 1.64 -0.14 22.76
CA LEU A 289 2.67 -0.84 23.52
C LEU A 289 4.03 -0.11 23.51
N ILE A 290 4.16 0.96 22.75
CA ILE A 290 5.35 1.80 22.62
C ILE A 290 5.09 3.12 23.34
N PRO A 291 6.03 3.68 24.15
CA PRO A 291 5.87 5.00 24.75
C PRO A 291 5.55 6.07 23.71
N GLN A 292 4.51 6.84 23.93
CA GLN A 292 3.98 7.79 22.94
C GLN A 292 5.04 8.82 22.49
N GLU A 293 5.89 9.27 23.40
CA GLU A 293 6.96 10.23 23.13
C GLU A 293 8.08 9.68 22.23
N LYS A 294 8.10 8.36 22.00
CA LYS A 294 9.05 7.69 21.11
C LYS A 294 8.53 7.59 19.68
N VAL A 295 7.26 7.90 19.44
CA VAL A 295 6.63 7.87 18.11
C VAL A 295 6.41 9.32 17.63
N MET A 296 7.34 9.81 16.84
CA MET A 296 7.40 11.20 16.40
C MET A 296 6.75 11.33 15.01
N THR A 297 5.47 11.66 14.98
CA THR A 297 4.74 12.00 13.74
C THR A 297 5.10 13.41 13.25
N ASN A 298 4.80 13.74 11.99
CA ASN A 298 5.21 14.99 11.33
C ASN A 298 6.74 15.21 11.30
N HIS A 299 7.52 14.15 11.37
CA HIS A 299 9.00 14.19 11.31
C HIS A 299 9.46 13.49 10.02
N LEU A 300 9.73 14.28 8.99
CA LEU A 300 10.22 13.77 7.71
C LEU A 300 11.75 13.62 7.76
N ALA A 301 12.26 12.40 7.89
CA ALA A 301 13.68 12.12 7.71
C ALA A 301 14.08 12.39 6.26
N PHE A 302 15.20 13.12 6.04
CA PHE A 302 15.68 13.43 4.70
C PHE A 302 17.16 13.05 4.48
N THR A 303 17.95 12.81 5.54
CA THR A 303 19.28 12.21 5.44
C THR A 303 19.48 11.15 6.51
N VAL A 304 20.16 10.06 6.15
CA VAL A 304 20.61 8.99 7.05
C VAL A 304 22.05 8.68 6.70
N ASN A 305 22.97 8.99 7.59
CA ASN A 305 24.41 8.86 7.35
C ASN A 305 25.04 7.88 8.35
N ASN A 306 25.87 6.96 7.85
CA ASN A 306 26.77 6.22 8.74
C ASN A 306 27.83 7.14 9.35
N THR A 307 28.12 6.95 10.61
CA THR A 307 29.21 7.62 11.33
C THR A 307 30.14 6.58 11.94
N LYS A 308 31.26 7.02 12.53
CA LYS A 308 32.16 6.10 13.25
C LYS A 308 31.49 5.47 14.48
N GLU A 309 30.53 6.16 15.06
CA GLU A 309 29.89 5.80 16.34
C GLU A 309 28.50 5.18 16.15
N GLY A 310 27.96 5.21 14.93
CA GLY A 310 26.60 4.72 14.64
C GLY A 310 26.01 5.35 13.39
N VAL A 311 24.87 6.06 13.55
CA VAL A 311 24.17 6.77 12.48
C VAL A 311 23.74 8.17 12.96
N GLU A 312 23.69 9.10 12.03
CA GLU A 312 23.09 10.41 12.22
C GLU A 312 21.96 10.61 11.20
N VAL A 313 20.78 10.94 11.70
CA VAL A 313 19.59 11.20 10.90
C VAL A 313 19.19 12.66 11.04
N SER A 314 18.95 13.34 9.93
CA SER A 314 18.32 14.66 9.93
C SER A 314 16.87 14.53 9.45
N CYS A 315 15.97 15.16 10.17
CA CYS A 315 14.55 15.25 9.80
C CYS A 315 14.06 16.71 9.90
N VAL A 316 13.00 17.02 9.16
CA VAL A 316 12.21 18.24 9.38
C VAL A 316 11.08 17.86 10.31
N ASN A 317 11.00 18.56 11.47
CA ASN A 317 10.02 18.31 12.51
C ASN A 317 8.69 19.06 12.26
N ASP A 318 7.72 18.90 13.14
CA ASP A 318 6.42 19.56 13.09
C ASP A 318 6.46 21.08 13.21
N ALA A 319 7.51 21.64 13.85
CA ALA A 319 7.79 23.07 13.91
C ALA A 319 8.47 23.62 12.65
N ASN A 320 8.67 22.79 11.62
CA ASN A 320 9.43 23.10 10.40
C ASN A 320 10.89 23.47 10.70
N GLU A 321 11.52 22.75 11.62
CA GLU A 321 12.93 22.90 11.97
C GLU A 321 13.69 21.62 11.63
N ILE A 322 14.97 21.75 11.30
CA ILE A 322 15.85 20.59 11.13
C ILE A 322 16.24 20.04 12.50
N GLN A 323 15.75 18.85 12.81
CA GLN A 323 16.06 18.08 14.01
C GLN A 323 17.11 17.01 13.69
N THR A 324 18.08 16.81 14.56
CA THR A 324 19.08 15.74 14.46
C THR A 324 18.80 14.62 15.45
N VAL A 325 18.85 13.38 14.97
CA VAL A 325 18.77 12.15 15.79
C VAL A 325 20.08 11.37 15.63
N ARG A 326 20.74 11.00 16.74
CA ARG A 326 21.92 10.13 16.75
C ARG A 326 21.57 8.80 17.41
N ALA A 327 21.94 7.72 16.73
CA ALA A 327 21.68 6.38 17.21
C ALA A 327 22.83 5.42 16.89
N LYS A 328 22.89 4.28 17.58
CA LYS A 328 23.84 3.21 17.26
C LYS A 328 23.50 2.54 15.93
N LYS A 329 22.21 2.37 15.64
CA LYS A 329 21.67 1.72 14.43
C LYS A 329 20.47 2.49 13.88
N ALA A 330 20.20 2.31 12.57
CA ALA A 330 18.97 2.77 11.92
C ALA A 330 18.26 1.60 11.23
N ILE A 331 16.92 1.62 11.24
CA ILE A 331 16.09 0.70 10.43
C ILE A 331 15.26 1.54 9.46
N MET A 332 15.43 1.29 8.16
CA MET A 332 14.64 1.89 7.09
C MET A 332 13.42 1.01 6.83
N THR A 333 12.22 1.53 7.07
CA THR A 333 10.97 0.80 6.83
C THR A 333 10.08 1.44 5.76
N GLY A 334 10.59 2.50 5.13
CA GLY A 334 10.02 3.11 3.94
C GLY A 334 10.49 2.42 2.65
N GLN A 335 9.90 2.84 1.54
CA GLN A 335 10.18 2.29 0.22
C GLN A 335 11.65 2.48 -0.21
N LYS A 336 12.19 1.53 -0.97
CA LYS A 336 13.61 1.51 -1.34
C LYS A 336 14.06 2.74 -2.13
N HIS A 337 13.23 3.19 -3.10
CA HIS A 337 13.59 4.40 -3.85
C HIS A 337 13.66 5.65 -2.97
N VAL A 338 12.80 5.74 -1.93
CA VAL A 338 12.85 6.83 -0.94
C VAL A 338 14.13 6.73 -0.10
N SER A 339 14.47 5.53 0.36
CA SER A 339 15.71 5.26 1.09
C SER A 339 16.96 5.63 0.27
N ALA A 340 16.94 5.43 -1.06
CA ALA A 340 18.03 5.80 -1.95
C ALA A 340 18.26 7.33 -2.02
N PHE A 341 17.24 8.14 -1.77
CA PHE A 341 17.41 9.60 -1.63
C PHE A 341 17.96 10.03 -0.28
N MET A 342 17.67 9.27 0.78
CA MET A 342 18.08 9.59 2.15
C MET A 342 19.53 9.18 2.45
N ILE A 343 19.99 8.03 1.93
CA ILE A 343 21.30 7.45 2.26
C ILE A 343 22.29 7.79 1.18
N HIS A 344 23.23 8.70 1.46
CA HIS A 344 24.12 9.24 0.44
C HIS A 344 25.32 8.36 0.11
N ASP A 345 25.78 7.52 1.02
CA ASP A 345 26.97 6.68 0.91
C ASP A 345 26.69 5.22 0.51
N VAL A 346 25.44 4.91 0.14
CA VAL A 346 25.06 3.59 -0.38
C VAL A 346 25.88 3.25 -1.64
N PRO A 347 26.44 2.03 -1.76
CA PRO A 347 27.14 1.60 -2.96
C PRO A 347 26.31 1.75 -4.23
N ASN A 348 26.94 2.13 -5.33
CA ASN A 348 26.23 2.41 -6.59
C ASN A 348 25.35 1.23 -7.07
N ALA A 349 25.82 -0.01 -6.92
CA ALA A 349 25.05 -1.19 -7.28
C ALA A 349 23.78 -1.33 -6.43
N GLN A 350 23.88 -1.11 -5.12
CA GLN A 350 22.74 -1.15 -4.20
C GLN A 350 21.77 0.02 -4.48
N ARG A 351 22.29 1.23 -4.74
CA ARG A 351 21.47 2.38 -5.15
C ARG A 351 20.71 2.10 -6.44
N SER A 352 21.38 1.52 -7.44
CA SER A 352 20.73 1.14 -8.69
C SER A 352 19.62 0.11 -8.48
N ALA A 353 19.85 -0.86 -7.61
CA ALA A 353 18.84 -1.85 -7.22
C ALA A 353 17.64 -1.19 -6.51
N MET A 354 17.88 -0.27 -5.56
CA MET A 354 16.81 0.49 -4.90
C MET A 354 15.97 1.30 -5.89
N MET A 355 16.62 1.96 -6.87
CA MET A 355 15.95 2.80 -7.86
C MET A 355 15.27 1.99 -8.96
N SER A 356 15.59 0.71 -9.15
CA SER A 356 14.93 -0.19 -10.10
C SER A 356 13.62 -0.78 -9.59
N MET A 357 13.38 -0.71 -8.28
CA MET A 357 12.10 -1.13 -7.69
C MET A 357 10.95 -0.27 -8.22
N GLN A 358 9.85 -0.90 -8.61
CA GLN A 358 8.73 -0.25 -9.26
C GLN A 358 7.56 -0.12 -8.29
N TYR A 359 6.92 1.05 -8.29
CA TYR A 359 5.76 1.34 -7.43
C TYR A 359 4.71 2.08 -8.25
N PRO A 360 3.49 1.57 -8.41
CA PRO A 360 2.45 2.29 -9.13
C PRO A 360 1.88 3.43 -8.30
N PRO A 361 1.31 4.46 -8.92
CA PRO A 361 0.31 5.29 -8.27
C PRO A 361 -0.95 4.48 -8.06
N TYR A 362 -1.72 4.83 -7.01
CA TYR A 362 -2.97 4.17 -6.71
C TYR A 362 -4.00 5.19 -6.21
N ALA A 363 -5.24 5.03 -6.55
CA ALA A 363 -6.31 5.85 -6.03
C ALA A 363 -7.44 4.96 -5.49
N THR A 364 -7.97 5.32 -4.33
CA THR A 364 -9.18 4.72 -3.79
C THR A 364 -10.26 5.78 -3.69
N MET A 365 -11.45 5.45 -4.16
CA MET A 365 -12.61 6.33 -4.14
C MET A 365 -13.65 5.79 -3.17
N HIS A 366 -14.07 6.61 -2.24
CA HIS A 366 -15.00 6.23 -1.18
C HIS A 366 -16.29 7.00 -1.35
N VAL A 367 -17.39 6.27 -1.46
CA VAL A 367 -18.72 6.83 -1.70
C VAL A 367 -19.73 6.29 -0.69
N THR A 368 -20.65 7.13 -0.27
CA THR A 368 -21.81 6.70 0.51
C THR A 368 -23.03 6.60 -0.41
N TYR A 369 -23.79 5.52 -0.24
CA TYR A 369 -25.00 5.25 -1.00
C TYR A 369 -26.15 4.96 -0.04
N GLY A 370 -27.36 5.37 -0.39
CA GLY A 370 -28.55 5.23 0.47
C GLY A 370 -29.10 3.81 0.56
N GLU A 371 -28.70 2.93 -0.34
CA GLU A 371 -29.17 1.56 -0.43
C GLU A 371 -28.02 0.55 -0.32
N GLU A 372 -28.33 -0.64 0.16
CA GLU A 372 -27.41 -1.77 0.16
C GLU A 372 -27.24 -2.32 -1.27
N LEU A 373 -26.07 -2.11 -1.87
CA LEU A 373 -25.77 -2.60 -3.23
C LEU A 373 -25.41 -4.08 -3.25
N PHE A 374 -24.77 -4.57 -2.17
CA PHE A 374 -24.32 -5.95 -2.01
C PHE A 374 -24.70 -6.48 -0.63
N PRO A 375 -24.97 -7.79 -0.47
CA PRO A 375 -25.31 -8.39 0.82
C PRO A 375 -24.25 -8.08 1.90
N ASN A 376 -24.68 -7.79 3.12
CA ASN A 376 -23.80 -7.37 4.22
C ASN A 376 -22.84 -8.46 4.74
N ASN A 377 -22.88 -9.66 4.19
CA ASN A 377 -21.87 -10.71 4.40
C ASN A 377 -20.77 -10.73 3.32
N ILE A 378 -20.84 -9.84 2.33
CA ILE A 378 -19.81 -9.69 1.30
C ILE A 378 -18.95 -8.48 1.64
N MET A 379 -17.64 -8.70 1.74
CA MET A 379 -16.66 -7.65 2.01
C MET A 379 -16.05 -7.13 0.71
N ASP A 380 -15.69 -8.00 -0.20
CA ASP A 380 -14.98 -7.67 -1.41
C ASP A 380 -15.72 -8.17 -2.65
N VAL A 381 -15.93 -7.28 -3.62
CA VAL A 381 -16.61 -7.59 -4.88
C VAL A 381 -15.66 -7.34 -6.05
N TRP A 382 -15.17 -8.42 -6.64
CA TRP A 382 -14.31 -8.39 -7.82
C TRP A 382 -15.13 -8.12 -9.08
N THR A 383 -14.64 -7.24 -9.97
CA THR A 383 -15.41 -6.71 -11.11
C THR A 383 -14.72 -6.92 -12.46
N PRO A 384 -14.62 -8.17 -12.97
CA PRO A 384 -13.84 -8.49 -14.18
C PRO A 384 -14.20 -7.65 -15.41
N GLU A 385 -15.48 -7.38 -15.63
CA GLU A 385 -15.94 -6.61 -16.77
C GLU A 385 -15.77 -5.09 -16.62
N ALA A 386 -15.43 -4.61 -15.41
CA ALA A 386 -15.15 -3.20 -15.15
C ALA A 386 -13.66 -2.84 -15.34
N SER A 387 -12.79 -3.81 -15.60
CA SER A 387 -11.38 -3.56 -15.88
C SER A 387 -11.20 -2.63 -17.10
N PRO A 388 -10.23 -1.71 -17.09
CA PRO A 388 -9.24 -1.48 -16.04
C PRO A 388 -9.58 -0.36 -15.04
N PHE A 389 -10.80 0.20 -15.06
CA PHE A 389 -11.12 1.38 -14.25
C PHE A 389 -11.51 1.05 -12.79
N CYS A 390 -11.99 -0.16 -12.53
CA CYS A 390 -12.28 -0.68 -11.20
C CYS A 390 -11.74 -2.09 -11.11
N THR A 391 -11.02 -2.42 -10.04
CA THR A 391 -10.55 -3.78 -9.78
C THR A 391 -11.54 -4.52 -8.88
N ASP A 392 -11.87 -3.89 -7.76
CA ASP A 392 -12.69 -4.44 -6.71
C ASP A 392 -13.41 -3.32 -5.93
N ILE A 393 -14.45 -3.70 -5.21
CA ILE A 393 -15.26 -2.79 -4.40
C ILE A 393 -15.34 -3.36 -2.99
N ILE A 394 -14.76 -2.66 -2.02
CA ILE A 394 -14.83 -3.03 -0.61
C ILE A 394 -16.11 -2.49 0.01
N CYS A 395 -16.92 -3.38 0.56
CA CYS A 395 -18.16 -3.09 1.27
C CYS A 395 -17.85 -2.82 2.75
N SER A 396 -17.58 -1.58 3.10
CA SER A 396 -17.05 -1.22 4.42
C SER A 396 -18.03 -1.52 5.56
N ASN A 397 -19.34 -1.53 5.32
CA ASN A 397 -20.35 -1.90 6.33
C ASN A 397 -20.18 -3.35 6.80
N ALA A 398 -19.81 -4.28 5.92
CA ALA A 398 -19.57 -5.68 6.26
C ALA A 398 -18.41 -5.84 7.25
N MET A 399 -17.43 -4.94 7.21
CA MET A 399 -16.24 -4.96 8.06
C MET A 399 -16.46 -4.39 9.48
N GLN A 400 -17.64 -3.84 9.80
CA GLN A 400 -17.83 -3.20 11.11
C GLN A 400 -18.03 -4.18 12.27
N GLY A 401 -18.13 -5.49 12.01
CA GLY A 401 -18.32 -6.52 13.03
C GLY A 401 -19.68 -6.46 13.74
N THR A 402 -20.64 -5.74 13.16
CA THR A 402 -21.99 -5.59 13.71
C THR A 402 -23.04 -6.02 12.69
N LYS A 403 -24.16 -6.58 13.17
CA LYS A 403 -25.33 -6.88 12.34
C LYS A 403 -26.32 -5.71 12.30
N LYS A 404 -25.86 -4.52 12.63
CA LYS A 404 -26.68 -3.31 12.63
C LYS A 404 -27.09 -2.99 11.19
N LYS A 405 -28.36 -2.58 11.01
CA LYS A 405 -28.80 -1.96 9.77
C LYS A 405 -28.29 -0.51 9.76
N TYR A 406 -27.75 -0.09 8.64
CA TYR A 406 -27.22 1.25 8.45
C TYR A 406 -28.20 2.09 7.61
N ASP A 407 -28.21 3.40 7.85
CA ASP A 407 -28.95 4.35 7.02
C ASP A 407 -28.17 4.70 5.75
N HIS A 408 -26.86 4.42 5.75
CA HIS A 408 -25.94 4.61 4.62
C HIS A 408 -25.00 3.42 4.50
N TYR A 409 -24.63 3.11 3.27
CA TYR A 409 -23.67 2.08 2.93
C TYR A 409 -22.45 2.73 2.28
N LEU A 410 -21.27 2.35 2.73
CA LEU A 410 -20.02 2.90 2.24
C LEU A 410 -19.28 1.87 1.39
N TYR A 411 -18.99 2.27 0.16
CA TYR A 411 -18.27 1.49 -0.83
C TYR A 411 -16.93 2.15 -1.16
N SER A 412 -15.87 1.37 -1.09
CA SER A 412 -14.53 1.81 -1.48
C SER A 412 -14.16 1.14 -2.80
N ILE A 413 -14.04 1.94 -3.85
CA ILE A 413 -13.67 1.49 -5.19
C ILE A 413 -12.15 1.54 -5.29
N PHE A 414 -11.53 0.41 -5.56
CA PHE A 414 -10.09 0.29 -5.68
C PHE A 414 -9.67 0.32 -7.16
N GLY A 415 -8.52 0.93 -7.42
CA GLY A 415 -7.99 1.03 -8.77
C GLY A 415 -6.51 1.41 -8.82
N ALA A 416 -5.65 0.46 -9.21
CA ALA A 416 -4.27 0.78 -9.54
C ALA A 416 -4.22 1.66 -10.79
N MET A 417 -3.49 2.76 -10.70
CA MET A 417 -3.32 3.67 -11.82
C MET A 417 -2.09 3.28 -12.66
N PRO A 418 -2.13 3.43 -13.99
CA PRO A 418 -0.93 3.30 -14.80
C PRO A 418 0.19 4.25 -14.34
N GLN A 419 1.44 3.80 -14.33
CA GLN A 419 2.57 4.58 -13.82
C GLN A 419 2.70 5.98 -14.46
N HIS A 420 2.39 6.11 -15.75
CA HIS A 420 2.45 7.39 -16.47
C HIS A 420 1.39 8.41 -16.00
N GLN A 421 0.37 7.98 -15.26
CA GLN A 421 -0.69 8.85 -14.73
C GLN A 421 -0.38 9.37 -13.31
N ARG A 422 0.76 9.04 -12.71
CA ARG A 422 1.13 9.47 -11.34
C ARG A 422 1.03 10.98 -11.13
N SER A 423 1.36 11.77 -12.14
CA SER A 423 1.29 13.24 -12.06
C SER A 423 -0.13 13.78 -11.81
N LEU A 424 -1.18 13.02 -12.15
CA LEU A 424 -2.56 13.41 -11.86
C LEU A 424 -2.81 13.58 -10.35
N LEU A 425 -2.10 12.82 -9.51
CA LEU A 425 -2.24 12.91 -8.05
C LEU A 425 -1.62 14.18 -7.46
N LEU A 426 -0.82 14.93 -8.22
CA LEU A 426 -0.20 16.19 -7.79
C LEU A 426 -1.05 17.41 -8.12
N ASP A 427 -2.03 17.27 -9.02
CA ASP A 427 -2.94 18.33 -9.43
C ASP A 427 -4.35 18.04 -8.90
N ASP A 428 -4.90 18.96 -8.10
CA ASP A 428 -6.19 18.77 -7.42
C ASP A 428 -7.34 18.60 -8.40
N GLN A 429 -7.39 19.41 -9.47
CA GLN A 429 -8.47 19.32 -10.46
C GLN A 429 -8.40 18.02 -11.26
N ALA A 430 -7.17 17.60 -11.62
CA ALA A 430 -6.95 16.34 -12.32
C ALA A 430 -7.30 15.13 -11.44
N MET A 431 -6.91 15.15 -10.18
CA MET A 431 -7.22 14.08 -9.21
C MET A 431 -8.73 13.98 -8.95
N ALA A 432 -9.42 15.13 -8.75
CA ALA A 432 -10.86 15.15 -8.57
C ALA A 432 -11.58 14.60 -9.81
N LYS A 433 -11.21 15.09 -11.00
CA LYS A 433 -11.77 14.61 -12.26
C LYS A 433 -11.57 13.11 -12.46
N TYR A 434 -10.37 12.61 -12.15
CA TYR A 434 -10.07 11.17 -12.21
C TYR A 434 -11.00 10.38 -11.28
N GLY A 435 -11.10 10.76 -10.01
CA GLY A 435 -11.95 10.07 -9.03
C GLY A 435 -13.43 10.08 -9.44
N VAL A 436 -13.95 11.21 -9.86
CA VAL A 436 -15.35 11.34 -10.35
C VAL A 436 -15.58 10.45 -11.58
N ASP A 437 -14.64 10.41 -12.54
CA ASP A 437 -14.76 9.58 -13.74
C ASP A 437 -14.81 8.09 -13.40
N ILE A 438 -13.94 7.62 -12.48
CA ILE A 438 -13.94 6.23 -12.02
C ILE A 438 -15.25 5.89 -11.32
N VAL A 439 -15.71 6.73 -10.36
CA VAL A 439 -16.97 6.50 -9.65
C VAL A 439 -18.14 6.47 -10.63
N SER A 440 -18.20 7.42 -11.58
CA SER A 440 -19.26 7.46 -12.60
C SER A 440 -19.31 6.18 -13.45
N LYS A 441 -18.15 5.70 -13.90
CA LYS A 441 -18.05 4.45 -14.67
C LYS A 441 -18.46 3.24 -13.83
N THR A 442 -18.03 3.18 -12.57
CA THR A 442 -18.38 2.08 -11.66
C THR A 442 -19.88 2.08 -11.37
N MET A 443 -20.48 3.23 -11.05
CA MET A 443 -21.94 3.32 -10.82
C MET A 443 -22.73 2.94 -12.07
N LYS A 444 -22.32 3.40 -13.23
CA LYS A 444 -22.95 2.98 -14.51
C LYS A 444 -22.83 1.46 -14.72
N TYR A 445 -21.67 0.87 -14.43
CA TYR A 445 -21.49 -0.58 -14.52
C TYR A 445 -22.43 -1.34 -13.57
N LEU A 446 -22.67 -0.80 -12.36
CA LEU A 446 -23.62 -1.35 -11.39
C LEU A 446 -25.10 -1.02 -11.74
N GLY A 447 -25.37 -0.31 -12.84
CA GLY A 447 -26.74 0.12 -13.20
C GLY A 447 -27.31 1.21 -12.28
N LYS A 448 -26.43 1.99 -11.63
CA LYS A 448 -26.78 3.04 -10.66
C LYS A 448 -26.44 4.43 -11.21
N SER A 449 -27.06 5.47 -10.62
CA SER A 449 -26.81 6.87 -10.97
C SER A 449 -25.76 7.51 -10.07
N LEU A 450 -24.90 8.33 -10.67
CA LEU A 450 -23.99 9.21 -9.93
C LEU A 450 -24.74 10.28 -9.12
N ASP A 451 -25.93 10.67 -9.56
CA ASP A 451 -26.75 11.70 -8.90
C ASP A 451 -27.26 11.29 -7.50
N GLU A 452 -27.17 10.01 -7.17
CA GLU A 452 -27.52 9.49 -5.85
C GLU A 452 -26.35 9.59 -4.84
N ILE A 453 -25.19 10.05 -5.31
CA ILE A 453 -23.98 10.21 -4.50
C ILE A 453 -23.81 11.70 -4.16
N SER A 454 -23.86 12.05 -2.88
CA SER A 454 -23.65 13.42 -2.41
C SER A 454 -22.17 13.77 -2.21
N GLN A 455 -21.33 12.79 -1.90
CA GLN A 455 -19.92 12.98 -1.62
C GLN A 455 -19.08 11.86 -2.21
N ILE A 456 -17.97 12.24 -2.84
CA ILE A 456 -16.92 11.35 -3.31
C ILE A 456 -15.64 11.74 -2.58
N GLU A 457 -15.07 10.84 -1.82
CA GLU A 457 -13.74 11.02 -1.27
C GLU A 457 -12.72 10.27 -2.13
N VAL A 458 -11.65 10.93 -2.53
CA VAL A 458 -10.56 10.34 -3.31
C VAL A 458 -9.29 10.38 -2.48
N PHE A 459 -8.70 9.20 -2.22
CA PHE A 459 -7.40 9.10 -1.57
C PHE A 459 -6.33 8.71 -2.59
N GLY A 460 -5.26 9.50 -2.69
CA GLY A 460 -4.15 9.28 -3.64
C GLY A 460 -2.88 8.76 -2.97
N TRP A 461 -2.39 7.61 -3.45
CA TRP A 461 -1.10 7.04 -3.11
C TRP A 461 -0.12 7.29 -4.26
N GLY A 462 0.92 8.09 -4.05
CA GLY A 462 1.89 8.39 -5.11
C GLY A 462 2.75 7.19 -5.50
N HIS A 463 3.08 6.36 -4.53
CA HIS A 463 3.84 5.12 -4.64
C HIS A 463 3.21 4.11 -3.69
N ALA A 464 2.29 3.28 -4.15
CA ALA A 464 1.47 2.45 -3.26
C ALA A 464 2.23 1.24 -2.71
N LEU A 465 2.54 0.28 -3.56
CA LEU A 465 3.16 -1.00 -3.22
C LEU A 465 4.23 -1.35 -4.24
N ALA A 466 5.16 -2.22 -3.89
CA ALA A 466 6.16 -2.69 -4.83
C ALA A 466 5.53 -3.68 -5.82
N ILE A 467 5.75 -3.48 -7.12
CA ILE A 467 5.38 -4.45 -8.15
C ILE A 467 6.41 -5.58 -8.13
N PRO A 468 6.00 -6.82 -7.89
CA PRO A 468 6.90 -7.98 -7.95
C PRO A 468 7.17 -8.35 -9.41
N PHE A 469 8.02 -7.62 -10.11
CA PHE A 469 8.30 -7.89 -11.52
C PHE A 469 9.18 -9.14 -11.71
N PRO A 470 9.17 -9.79 -12.88
CA PRO A 470 9.99 -10.98 -13.15
C PRO A 470 11.46 -10.79 -12.79
N GLY A 471 12.00 -11.67 -11.94
CA GLY A 471 13.36 -11.62 -11.43
C GLY A 471 13.62 -10.63 -10.30
N SER A 472 12.58 -9.97 -9.79
CA SER A 472 12.74 -8.93 -8.77
C SER A 472 13.18 -9.46 -7.43
N HIS A 473 12.69 -10.61 -6.99
CA HIS A 473 12.98 -11.17 -5.68
C HIS A 473 14.44 -11.65 -5.57
N ASN A 474 14.90 -12.49 -6.50
CA ASN A 474 16.28 -12.99 -6.53
C ASN A 474 17.32 -11.97 -7.01
N GLY A 475 16.90 -10.79 -7.41
CA GLY A 475 17.75 -9.77 -8.01
C GLY A 475 17.76 -8.48 -7.20
N PRO A 476 17.10 -7.44 -7.70
CA PRO A 476 17.20 -6.10 -7.12
C PRO A 476 16.67 -6.01 -5.69
N ALA A 477 15.64 -6.75 -5.29
CA ALA A 477 15.08 -6.67 -3.94
C ALA A 477 16.09 -7.10 -2.86
N GLN A 478 16.81 -8.21 -3.08
CA GLN A 478 17.85 -8.67 -2.15
C GLN A 478 18.99 -7.65 -2.04
N LEU A 479 19.48 -7.15 -3.18
CA LEU A 479 20.58 -6.18 -3.18
C LEU A 479 20.15 -4.85 -2.56
N ALA A 480 18.94 -4.37 -2.87
CA ALA A 480 18.37 -3.14 -2.32
C ALA A 480 18.19 -3.21 -0.79
N SER A 481 17.93 -4.41 -0.27
CA SER A 481 17.68 -4.67 1.16
C SER A 481 18.91 -5.08 1.93
N ALA A 482 20.08 -5.19 1.27
CA ALA A 482 21.31 -5.55 1.93
C ALA A 482 21.70 -4.49 2.98
N ARG A 483 22.11 -4.94 4.17
CA ARG A 483 22.58 -4.05 5.24
C ARG A 483 23.72 -3.15 4.74
N HIS A 484 23.66 -1.87 5.09
CA HIS A 484 24.70 -0.89 4.79
C HIS A 484 25.29 -0.26 6.07
N GLY A 485 26.42 -0.75 6.53
CA GLY A 485 27.03 -0.29 7.77
C GLY A 485 26.13 -0.53 8.98
N ASN A 486 25.69 0.57 9.61
CA ASN A 486 24.76 0.56 10.74
C ASN A 486 23.28 0.76 10.33
N ILE A 487 22.99 0.72 9.02
CA ILE A 487 21.67 0.92 8.46
C ILE A 487 21.10 -0.44 7.99
N TYR A 488 19.91 -0.77 8.49
CA TYR A 488 19.15 -1.99 8.21
C TYR A 488 17.89 -1.65 7.42
N PHE A 489 17.32 -2.63 6.72
CA PHE A 489 16.11 -2.46 5.93
C PHE A 489 15.04 -3.46 6.39
N GLY A 490 13.88 -2.95 6.80
CA GLY A 490 12.78 -3.74 7.34
C GLY A 490 11.45 -3.59 6.62
N ALA A 491 11.41 -2.98 5.42
CA ALA A 491 10.17 -2.71 4.71
C ALA A 491 9.61 -3.96 3.98
N SER A 492 8.32 -3.93 3.64
CA SER A 492 7.65 -5.02 2.89
C SER A 492 8.27 -5.27 1.51
N ASP A 493 8.83 -4.25 0.90
CA ASP A 493 9.51 -4.34 -0.40
C ASP A 493 10.90 -5.00 -0.35
N ASN A 494 11.36 -5.44 0.84
CA ASN A 494 12.51 -6.34 0.94
C ASN A 494 12.32 -7.63 0.12
N ASP A 495 11.07 -8.06 -0.02
CA ASP A 495 10.68 -9.27 -0.75
C ASP A 495 10.10 -8.93 -2.12
N ALA A 496 10.28 -7.71 -2.62
CA ALA A 496 9.62 -7.18 -3.81
C ALA A 496 8.09 -7.32 -3.80
N ALA A 497 7.49 -7.67 -2.68
CA ALA A 497 6.07 -7.99 -2.54
C ALA A 497 5.48 -7.27 -1.32
N SER A 498 4.62 -6.29 -1.55
CA SER A 498 4.04 -5.49 -0.47
C SER A 498 2.74 -6.11 0.04
N SER A 499 2.83 -6.88 1.13
CA SER A 499 1.69 -7.35 1.90
C SER A 499 1.82 -6.97 3.37
N VAL A 500 0.74 -7.14 4.13
CA VAL A 500 0.73 -6.96 5.59
C VAL A 500 1.71 -7.94 6.24
N GLU A 501 1.65 -9.21 5.82
CA GLU A 501 2.49 -10.30 6.33
C GLU A 501 3.98 -10.03 6.11
N ASN A 502 4.36 -9.66 4.89
CA ASN A 502 5.75 -9.35 4.56
C ASN A 502 6.23 -8.10 5.31
N ALA A 503 5.36 -7.10 5.50
CA ALA A 503 5.68 -5.92 6.30
C ALA A 503 5.98 -6.28 7.76
N LEU A 504 5.12 -7.08 8.38
CA LEU A 504 5.30 -7.51 9.76
C LEU A 504 6.52 -8.43 9.91
N ALA A 505 6.67 -9.42 9.03
CA ALA A 505 7.79 -10.36 9.06
C ALA A 505 9.15 -9.66 8.92
N ASN A 506 9.28 -8.73 7.95
CA ASN A 506 10.51 -7.95 7.76
C ASN A 506 10.78 -6.97 8.90
N GLY A 507 9.74 -6.39 9.49
CA GLY A 507 9.86 -5.55 10.69
C GLY A 507 10.41 -6.34 11.89
N PHE A 508 9.82 -7.50 12.20
CA PHE A 508 10.31 -8.38 13.25
C PHE A 508 11.74 -8.87 12.98
N ALA A 509 12.03 -9.29 11.74
CA ALA A 509 13.35 -9.77 11.35
C ALA A 509 14.42 -8.69 11.52
N SER A 510 14.17 -7.46 11.03
CA SER A 510 15.12 -6.34 11.15
C SER A 510 15.36 -5.93 12.61
N GLY A 511 14.32 -5.95 13.45
CA GLY A 511 14.47 -5.73 14.89
C GLY A 511 15.37 -6.77 15.55
N ARG A 512 15.15 -8.05 15.26
CA ARG A 512 15.98 -9.17 15.77
C ARG A 512 17.43 -9.09 15.28
N GLU A 513 17.66 -8.75 13.99
CA GLU A 513 19.01 -8.56 13.43
C GLU A 513 19.76 -7.42 14.13
N VAL A 514 19.08 -6.31 14.41
CA VAL A 514 19.68 -5.20 15.15
C VAL A 514 20.05 -5.60 16.58
N ILE A 515 19.18 -6.32 17.31
CA ILE A 515 19.48 -6.85 18.64
C ILE A 515 20.74 -7.71 18.62
N GLN A 516 20.85 -8.64 17.66
CA GLN A 516 22.05 -9.48 17.51
C GLN A 516 23.33 -8.68 17.26
N SER A 517 23.21 -7.53 16.60
CA SER A 517 24.36 -6.68 16.26
C SER A 517 24.74 -5.70 17.37
N LEU A 518 23.91 -5.51 18.39
CA LEU A 518 24.16 -4.65 19.56
C LEU A 518 24.70 -5.45 20.76
N ASN A 519 24.43 -6.74 20.80
CA ASN A 519 25.01 -7.69 21.77
C ASN A 519 26.41 -8.13 21.33
#